data_11a9391ed7c57db70c02c49bee23dfe1
#
_entry.id   11a9391ed7c57db70c02c49bee23dfe1
#
_cell.length_a   1.000
_cell.length_b   1.000
_cell.length_c   1.000
_cell.angle_alpha   90.00
_cell.angle_beta   90.00
_cell.angle_gamma   90.00
#
_symmetry.space_group_name_H-M   'P 1'
#
loop_
_entity.id
_entity.type
_entity.pdbx_description
1 polymer ?
#
loop_
_entity_poly.entity_id
_entity_poly.type
_entity_poly.pdbx_seq_one_letter_code
_entity_poly.pdbx_strand_id
1 'polypeptide(L)'
;MDREKAATNVRKRSGASGAHAKAAAAKKRQQARHKNTAKGRSSQRTSGRSDIAAVIARLPKKVLAAAAVLIVLIIVIVFAARGCGVSHKTPEKVVRTLVEAYTSGSESKAKKCYGVSKADDNLQQEMDATINYYKAFAADKTEITQCGQIYQNGKITYMYVIYDLVLKNGQSYPCISTYMVQKKDDGKYYVMTPSEITDDMSKQAATKYAEFMNTQAYKDYTTAYDKFIKKNPGYEEQIAAKLK
;
A
#
# COMPACT_ATOMS: atom_id res chain seq x y z
N MET A 1 -25.49 21.03 44.82
CA MET A 1 -26.12 19.92 44.13
C MET A 1 -26.27 20.40 42.71
N ASP A 2 -25.43 19.96 41.87
CA ASP A 2 -25.09 19.03 40.92
C ASP A 2 -23.90 19.48 40.08
N ARG A 3 -22.75 18.97 40.46
CA ARG A 3 -21.56 18.93 39.58
C ARG A 3 -21.25 17.49 39.39
N GLU A 4 -21.78 16.90 38.31
CA GLU A 4 -21.22 15.61 37.80
C GLU A 4 -21.93 15.25 36.48
N LYS A 5 -21.37 15.66 35.39
CA LYS A 5 -21.56 15.05 34.03
C LYS A 5 -20.75 15.81 32.98
N ALA A 6 -19.45 15.69 33.05
CA ALA A 6 -18.58 16.10 31.95
C ALA A 6 -17.26 15.31 31.98
N ALA A 7 -17.33 14.00 31.78
CA ALA A 7 -16.13 13.19 31.52
C ALA A 7 -16.52 11.84 30.93
N THR A 8 -17.03 11.80 29.71
CA THR A 8 -17.04 10.56 28.89
C THR A 8 -17.30 10.92 27.43
N ASN A 9 -16.31 11.49 26.75
CA ASN A 9 -16.33 11.51 25.29
C ASN A 9 -14.95 11.85 24.67
N VAL A 10 -13.90 11.12 25.08
CA VAL A 10 -12.62 11.15 24.37
C VAL A 10 -12.07 9.72 24.39
N ARG A 11 -12.56 8.85 23.49
CA ARG A 11 -11.87 7.62 23.09
C ARG A 11 -12.61 6.91 21.96
N LYS A 12 -12.62 7.51 20.76
CA LYS A 12 -12.87 6.80 19.50
C LYS A 12 -12.14 7.52 18.37
N ARG A 13 -10.83 7.49 18.41
CA ARG A 13 -9.98 7.91 17.30
C ARG A 13 -8.76 6.99 17.28
N SER A 14 -8.74 6.03 16.37
CA SER A 14 -7.55 5.43 15.79
C SER A 14 -7.86 4.03 15.23
N GLY A 15 -8.45 3.95 14.06
CA GLY A 15 -8.62 2.69 13.35
C GLY A 15 -7.48 2.35 12.38
N ALA A 16 -6.66 3.33 11.98
CA ALA A 16 -5.68 3.10 10.91
C ALA A 16 -4.21 3.14 11.35
N SER A 17 -3.84 3.87 12.39
CA SER A 17 -2.42 3.99 12.79
C SER A 17 -1.97 3.05 13.92
N GLY A 18 -2.92 2.35 14.57
CA GLY A 18 -2.61 1.48 15.71
C GLY A 18 -1.97 0.12 15.38
N ALA A 19 -1.99 -0.31 14.13
CA ALA A 19 -1.46 -1.61 13.74
C ALA A 19 0.08 -1.67 13.76
N HIS A 20 0.75 -0.56 13.50
CA HIS A 20 2.22 -0.51 13.48
C HIS A 20 2.87 -0.56 14.87
N ALA A 21 2.27 0.07 15.86
CA ALA A 21 2.86 0.15 17.21
C ALA A 21 2.75 -1.16 18.01
N LYS A 22 1.75 -2.02 17.75
CA LYS A 22 1.58 -3.29 18.48
C LYS A 22 2.45 -4.43 17.95
N ALA A 23 2.87 -4.39 16.69
CA ALA A 23 3.76 -5.41 16.12
C ALA A 23 5.18 -5.36 16.71
N ALA A 24 5.65 -4.19 17.11
CA ALA A 24 6.98 -4.04 17.73
C ALA A 24 7.10 -4.63 19.14
N ALA A 25 6.01 -4.65 19.91
CA ALA A 25 6.02 -5.13 21.29
C ALA A 25 5.97 -6.67 21.43
N ALA A 26 5.43 -7.38 20.46
CA ALA A 26 5.30 -8.84 20.50
C ALA A 26 6.60 -9.59 20.15
N LYS A 27 7.56 -8.95 19.48
CA LYS A 27 8.81 -9.59 18.99
C LYS A 27 9.91 -9.76 20.04
N LYS A 28 9.87 -9.09 21.20
CA LYS A 28 10.93 -9.22 22.22
C LYS A 28 10.99 -10.58 22.94
N ARG A 29 10.04 -11.48 22.74
CA ARG A 29 9.97 -12.78 23.43
C ARG A 29 10.38 -14.01 22.62
N GLN A 30 10.63 -13.91 21.31
CA GLN A 30 10.93 -15.09 20.47
C GLN A 30 12.36 -15.20 19.94
N GLN A 31 13.27 -14.27 20.23
CA GLN A 31 14.64 -14.30 19.69
C GLN A 31 15.65 -15.15 20.46
N ALA A 32 15.23 -16.00 21.39
CA ALA A 32 16.13 -16.80 22.24
C ALA A 32 16.29 -18.27 21.86
N ARG A 33 15.89 -18.74 20.67
CA ARG A 33 16.16 -20.13 20.24
C ARG A 33 16.29 -20.22 18.72
N HIS A 34 17.48 -20.38 18.24
CA HIS A 34 18.01 -21.29 17.23
C HIS A 34 19.29 -20.73 16.60
N LYS A 35 20.40 -21.13 17.18
CA LYS A 35 21.66 -21.31 16.45
C LYS A 35 21.82 -22.82 16.24
N ASN A 36 21.98 -23.27 14.98
CA ASN A 36 23.03 -24.15 14.54
C ASN A 36 22.73 -24.80 13.19
N THR A 37 23.82 -24.90 12.40
CA THR A 37 24.13 -25.85 11.33
C THR A 37 23.38 -25.66 9.99
N ALA A 38 23.98 -25.76 8.82
CA ALA A 38 25.28 -26.18 8.30
C ALA A 38 25.38 -25.78 6.80
N LYS A 39 26.55 -25.44 6.38
CA LYS A 39 27.38 -25.71 5.21
C LYS A 39 26.78 -26.47 3.99
N GLY A 40 26.94 -25.86 2.81
CA GLY A 40 27.39 -26.60 1.60
C GLY A 40 26.38 -26.68 0.45
N ARG A 41 26.56 -25.98 -0.63
CA ARG A 41 27.00 -26.54 -1.95
C ARG A 41 26.78 -25.55 -3.08
N SER A 42 27.84 -25.23 -3.75
CA SER A 42 27.92 -24.52 -5.02
C SER A 42 27.26 -25.33 -6.16
N SER A 43 26.54 -24.65 -7.06
CA SER A 43 26.60 -25.04 -8.48
C SER A 43 26.26 -23.82 -9.36
N GLN A 44 27.19 -23.57 -10.25
CA GLN A 44 27.17 -22.66 -11.39
C GLN A 44 25.94 -22.88 -12.27
N ARG A 45 25.33 -21.79 -12.72
CA ARG A 45 24.74 -21.71 -14.06
C ARG A 45 24.91 -20.30 -14.59
N THR A 46 25.99 -20.12 -15.31
CA THR A 46 26.20 -19.07 -16.30
C THR A 46 25.50 -19.43 -17.59
N SER A 47 25.17 -18.40 -18.35
CA SER A 47 24.78 -18.38 -19.76
C SER A 47 23.33 -18.03 -20.05
N GLY A 48 23.14 -16.85 -20.61
CA GLY A 48 21.89 -16.33 -21.15
C GLY A 48 21.84 -14.81 -21.35
N ARG A 49 22.86 -14.09 -20.90
CA ARG A 49 22.82 -12.60 -20.94
C ARG A 49 23.72 -11.96 -22.03
N SER A 50 24.55 -12.76 -22.71
CA SER A 50 25.50 -12.28 -23.71
C SER A 50 24.95 -12.16 -25.14
N ASP A 51 23.87 -12.90 -25.47
CA ASP A 51 23.41 -12.96 -26.85
C ASP A 51 22.52 -11.77 -27.26
N ILE A 52 21.79 -11.19 -26.30
CA ILE A 52 20.90 -10.04 -26.58
C ILE A 52 21.70 -8.76 -26.85
N ALA A 53 22.81 -8.54 -26.14
CA ALA A 53 23.67 -7.38 -26.34
C ALA A 53 24.39 -7.41 -27.70
N ALA A 54 24.78 -8.61 -28.16
CA ALA A 54 25.42 -8.80 -29.44
C ALA A 54 24.47 -8.61 -30.65
N VAL A 55 23.19 -8.95 -30.48
CA VAL A 55 22.15 -8.72 -31.50
C VAL A 55 21.81 -7.23 -31.61
N ILE A 56 21.74 -6.52 -30.49
CA ILE A 56 21.45 -5.08 -30.46
C ILE A 56 22.58 -4.27 -31.14
N ALA A 57 23.85 -4.68 -30.93
CA ALA A 57 24.99 -3.97 -31.50
C ALA A 57 25.11 -4.07 -33.05
N ARG A 58 24.37 -4.97 -33.69
CA ARG A 58 24.37 -5.17 -35.17
C ARG A 58 23.24 -4.45 -35.89
N LEU A 59 22.31 -3.80 -35.16
CA LEU A 59 21.20 -3.07 -35.78
C LEU A 59 21.66 -1.70 -36.27
N PRO A 60 21.26 -1.29 -37.51
CA PRO A 60 21.61 0.04 -38.04
C PRO A 60 21.02 1.13 -37.12
N LYS A 61 21.81 2.19 -36.88
CA LYS A 61 21.46 3.30 -35.98
C LYS A 61 20.05 3.88 -36.21
N LYS A 62 19.57 3.83 -37.46
CA LYS A 62 18.23 4.26 -37.85
C LYS A 62 17.13 3.35 -37.28
N VAL A 63 17.37 2.05 -37.18
CA VAL A 63 16.43 1.06 -36.58
C VAL A 63 16.39 1.21 -35.05
N LEU A 64 17.56 1.46 -34.43
CA LEU A 64 17.63 1.74 -32.98
C LEU A 64 16.88 3.02 -32.61
N ALA A 65 17.02 4.08 -33.41
CA ALA A 65 16.29 5.34 -33.20
C ALA A 65 14.76 5.15 -33.39
N ALA A 66 14.34 4.39 -34.41
CA ALA A 66 12.93 4.08 -34.62
C ALA A 66 12.36 3.20 -33.47
N ALA A 67 13.11 2.23 -32.98
CA ALA A 67 12.71 1.41 -31.84
C ALA A 67 12.59 2.24 -30.54
N ALA A 68 13.51 3.17 -30.29
CA ALA A 68 13.46 4.08 -29.16
C ALA A 68 12.24 5.00 -29.22
N VAL A 69 11.91 5.57 -30.38
CA VAL A 69 10.71 6.39 -30.60
C VAL A 69 9.45 5.55 -30.37
N LEU A 70 9.42 4.31 -30.85
CA LEU A 70 8.28 3.41 -30.69
C LEU A 70 8.07 3.01 -29.22
N ILE A 71 9.14 2.78 -28.47
CA ILE A 71 9.08 2.53 -27.01
C ILE A 71 8.56 3.77 -26.27
N VAL A 72 9.05 4.96 -26.61
CA VAL A 72 8.55 6.22 -26.02
C VAL A 72 7.06 6.43 -26.37
N LEU A 73 6.65 6.14 -27.61
CA LEU A 73 5.25 6.22 -28.04
C LEU A 73 4.37 5.21 -27.30
N ILE A 74 4.84 3.98 -27.10
CA ILE A 74 4.14 2.97 -26.28
C ILE A 74 4.03 3.42 -24.83
N ILE A 75 5.10 3.98 -24.26
CA ILE A 75 5.09 4.54 -22.89
C ILE A 75 4.08 5.69 -22.81
N VAL A 76 4.07 6.62 -23.78
CA VAL A 76 3.10 7.73 -23.82
C VAL A 76 1.67 7.22 -24.01
N ILE A 77 1.44 6.21 -24.85
CA ILE A 77 0.12 5.60 -25.05
C ILE A 77 -0.31 4.86 -23.77
N VAL A 78 0.58 4.15 -23.09
CA VAL A 78 0.29 3.49 -21.79
C VAL A 78 -0.01 4.52 -20.71
N PHE A 79 0.70 5.66 -20.68
CA PHE A 79 0.38 6.77 -19.78
C PHE A 79 -0.91 7.50 -20.18
N ALA A 80 -1.22 7.68 -21.45
CA ALA A 80 -2.47 8.28 -21.93
C ALA A 80 -3.67 7.31 -21.80
N ALA A 81 -3.47 6.00 -22.00
CA ALA A 81 -4.48 4.96 -21.79
C ALA A 81 -4.73 4.63 -20.31
N ARG A 82 -3.86 5.07 -19.40
CA ARG A 82 -4.16 5.23 -17.96
C ARG A 82 -5.09 6.43 -17.78
N GLY A 83 -6.23 6.37 -18.51
CA GLY A 83 -7.27 7.39 -18.50
C GLY A 83 -7.58 7.86 -17.08
N CYS A 84 -7.91 9.14 -16.93
CA CYS A 84 -8.32 9.84 -15.71
C CYS A 84 -9.51 9.18 -14.95
N GLY A 85 -9.87 7.94 -15.24
CA GLY A 85 -10.96 7.19 -14.67
C GLY A 85 -10.51 6.14 -13.67
N VAL A 86 -11.25 6.00 -12.56
CA VAL A 86 -11.10 4.89 -11.61
C VAL A 86 -11.77 3.66 -12.21
N SER A 87 -11.06 2.52 -12.20
CA SER A 87 -11.64 1.25 -12.64
C SER A 87 -12.34 0.56 -11.47
N HIS A 88 -13.65 0.50 -11.54
CA HIS A 88 -14.52 -0.17 -10.55
C HIS A 88 -14.86 -1.62 -10.91
N LYS A 89 -14.07 -2.27 -11.78
CA LYS A 89 -14.37 -3.62 -12.29
C LYS A 89 -14.07 -4.72 -11.28
N THR A 90 -13.06 -4.52 -10.43
CA THR A 90 -12.67 -5.48 -9.38
C THR A 90 -12.22 -4.74 -8.13
N PRO A 91 -12.32 -5.39 -6.93
CA PRO A 91 -11.84 -4.81 -5.67
C PRO A 91 -10.37 -4.37 -5.74
N GLU A 92 -9.50 -5.21 -6.35
CA GLU A 92 -8.06 -4.92 -6.47
C GLU A 92 -7.79 -3.64 -7.25
N LYS A 93 -8.55 -3.41 -8.34
CA LYS A 93 -8.34 -2.22 -9.17
C LYS A 93 -8.71 -0.94 -8.43
N VAL A 94 -9.80 -0.95 -7.66
CA VAL A 94 -10.21 0.25 -6.95
C VAL A 94 -9.27 0.55 -5.77
N VAL A 95 -8.80 -0.46 -5.01
CA VAL A 95 -7.88 -0.21 -3.89
C VAL A 95 -6.48 0.17 -4.36
N ARG A 96 -5.97 -0.42 -5.45
CA ARG A 96 -4.72 0.02 -6.09
C ARG A 96 -4.80 1.48 -6.49
N THR A 97 -5.90 1.86 -7.14
CA THR A 97 -6.14 3.25 -7.56
C THR A 97 -6.24 4.20 -6.37
N LEU A 98 -6.84 3.77 -5.25
CA LEU A 98 -6.92 4.58 -4.03
C LEU A 98 -5.53 4.83 -3.41
N VAL A 99 -4.69 3.79 -3.29
CA VAL A 99 -3.31 3.94 -2.82
C VAL A 99 -2.52 4.91 -3.71
N GLU A 100 -2.60 4.75 -5.04
CA GLU A 100 -1.97 5.68 -5.99
C GLU A 100 -2.52 7.12 -5.85
N ALA A 101 -3.82 7.28 -5.59
CA ALA A 101 -4.44 8.58 -5.40
C ALA A 101 -3.91 9.27 -4.14
N TYR A 102 -3.83 8.56 -3.03
CA TYR A 102 -3.31 9.08 -1.78
C TYR A 102 -1.83 9.45 -1.86
N THR A 103 -1.02 8.56 -2.40
CA THR A 103 0.43 8.78 -2.50
C THR A 103 0.80 9.87 -3.50
N SER A 104 -0.03 10.11 -4.53
CA SER A 104 0.11 11.21 -5.48
C SER A 104 -0.59 12.51 -5.03
N GLY A 105 -1.31 12.49 -3.92
CA GLY A 105 -2.08 13.65 -3.42
C GLY A 105 -3.31 13.99 -4.26
N SER A 106 -3.86 13.03 -5.01
CA SER A 106 -5.03 13.26 -5.89
C SER A 106 -6.35 12.99 -5.16
N GLU A 107 -6.84 13.98 -4.42
CA GLU A 107 -8.11 13.93 -3.68
C GLU A 107 -9.31 13.59 -4.60
N SER A 108 -9.38 14.21 -5.79
CA SER A 108 -10.45 13.93 -6.76
C SER A 108 -10.49 12.46 -7.19
N LYS A 109 -9.32 11.82 -7.34
CA LYS A 109 -9.22 10.41 -7.69
C LYS A 109 -9.60 9.52 -6.52
N ALA A 110 -9.21 9.91 -5.28
CA ALA A 110 -9.62 9.24 -4.06
C ALA A 110 -11.14 9.25 -3.88
N LYS A 111 -11.81 10.41 -4.00
CA LYS A 111 -13.28 10.53 -3.96
C LYS A 111 -13.98 9.60 -4.95
N LYS A 112 -13.46 9.46 -6.17
CA LYS A 112 -14.00 8.53 -7.17
C LYS A 112 -13.88 7.07 -6.71
N CYS A 113 -12.81 6.68 -5.99
CA CYS A 113 -12.68 5.33 -5.46
C CYS A 113 -13.76 5.01 -4.42
N TYR A 114 -14.20 5.99 -3.64
CA TYR A 114 -15.33 5.88 -2.71
C TYR A 114 -16.70 5.99 -3.41
N GLY A 115 -16.72 6.40 -4.69
CA GLY A 115 -17.95 6.61 -5.45
C GLY A 115 -18.74 7.84 -4.99
N VAL A 116 -18.06 8.83 -4.45
CA VAL A 116 -18.67 10.09 -3.99
C VAL A 116 -18.20 11.27 -4.85
N SER A 117 -19.10 12.21 -5.10
CA SER A 117 -18.77 13.48 -5.76
C SER A 117 -18.28 14.53 -4.75
N LYS A 118 -18.84 14.48 -3.53
CA LYS A 118 -18.48 15.32 -2.39
C LYS A 118 -18.27 14.41 -1.20
N ALA A 119 -17.14 14.55 -0.50
CA ALA A 119 -16.90 13.88 0.76
C ALA A 119 -17.69 14.56 1.89
N ASP A 120 -18.16 13.78 2.86
CA ASP A 120 -18.58 14.31 4.15
C ASP A 120 -17.34 14.75 4.97
N ASP A 121 -17.56 15.40 6.10
CA ASP A 121 -16.48 15.96 6.91
C ASP A 121 -15.53 14.88 7.44
N ASN A 122 -16.05 13.70 7.77
CA ASN A 122 -15.24 12.57 8.26
C ASN A 122 -14.34 12.01 7.16
N LEU A 123 -14.89 11.74 5.98
CA LEU A 123 -14.12 11.25 4.85
C LEU A 123 -13.12 12.30 4.36
N GLN A 124 -13.49 13.59 4.34
CA GLN A 124 -12.59 14.67 3.95
C GLN A 124 -11.40 14.74 4.91
N GLN A 125 -11.65 14.72 6.22
CA GLN A 125 -10.60 14.76 7.24
C GLN A 125 -9.66 13.54 7.12
N GLU A 126 -10.21 12.34 6.87
CA GLU A 126 -9.38 11.13 6.68
C GLU A 126 -8.52 11.23 5.42
N MET A 127 -9.10 11.70 4.29
CA MET A 127 -8.35 11.87 3.05
C MET A 127 -7.22 12.89 3.22
N ASP A 128 -7.49 14.04 3.84
CA ASP A 128 -6.50 15.08 4.06
C ASP A 128 -5.37 14.60 4.96
N ALA A 129 -5.71 13.93 6.07
CA ALA A 129 -4.72 13.35 6.98
C ALA A 129 -3.85 12.31 6.28
N THR A 130 -4.47 11.44 5.46
CA THR A 130 -3.78 10.39 4.73
C THR A 130 -2.85 10.96 3.65
N ILE A 131 -3.32 11.92 2.85
CA ILE A 131 -2.52 12.61 1.83
C ILE A 131 -1.34 13.34 2.48
N ASN A 132 -1.57 14.05 3.60
CA ASN A 132 -0.50 14.75 4.31
C ASN A 132 0.53 13.78 4.89
N TYR A 133 0.08 12.63 5.40
CA TYR A 133 0.98 11.56 5.85
C TYR A 133 1.92 11.11 4.72
N TYR A 134 1.38 10.81 3.53
CA TYR A 134 2.21 10.38 2.40
C TYR A 134 3.15 11.50 1.89
N LYS A 135 2.69 12.76 1.89
CA LYS A 135 3.55 13.90 1.53
C LYS A 135 4.78 14.03 2.43
N ALA A 136 4.68 13.63 3.70
CA ALA A 136 5.80 13.70 4.64
C ALA A 136 6.98 12.81 4.24
N PHE A 137 6.74 11.70 3.53
CA PHE A 137 7.80 10.81 3.01
C PHE A 137 8.54 11.43 1.83
N ALA A 138 7.93 12.36 1.09
CA ALA A 138 8.51 12.95 -0.13
C ALA A 138 9.01 11.88 -1.12
N ALA A 139 8.26 10.79 -1.27
CA ALA A 139 8.59 9.70 -2.17
C ALA A 139 8.52 10.15 -3.64
N ASP A 140 9.42 9.63 -4.48
CA ASP A 140 9.42 9.88 -5.91
C ASP A 140 8.31 9.13 -6.63
N LYS A 141 8.02 7.90 -6.19
CA LYS A 141 6.97 7.05 -6.75
C LYS A 141 6.49 6.02 -5.74
N THR A 142 5.34 5.43 -6.05
CA THR A 142 4.77 4.29 -5.33
C THR A 142 4.79 3.07 -6.23
N GLU A 143 5.28 1.95 -5.72
CA GLU A 143 5.30 0.66 -6.42
C GLU A 143 4.44 -0.35 -5.66
N ILE A 144 3.28 -0.72 -6.22
CA ILE A 144 2.40 -1.72 -5.61
C ILE A 144 2.93 -3.11 -5.94
N THR A 145 3.44 -3.82 -4.93
CA THR A 145 4.05 -5.14 -5.06
C THR A 145 3.03 -6.26 -4.95
N GLN A 146 2.05 -6.13 -4.06
CA GLN A 146 0.97 -7.11 -3.90
C GLN A 146 -0.36 -6.42 -3.61
N CYS A 147 -1.45 -7.06 -4.04
CA CYS A 147 -2.80 -6.68 -3.67
C CYS A 147 -3.67 -7.93 -3.70
N GLY A 148 -4.41 -8.18 -2.64
CA GLY A 148 -5.22 -9.38 -2.55
C GLY A 148 -6.33 -9.27 -1.52
N GLN A 149 -7.15 -10.30 -1.49
CA GLN A 149 -8.26 -10.43 -0.57
C GLN A 149 -7.80 -11.07 0.74
N ILE A 150 -8.16 -10.48 1.87
CA ILE A 150 -8.04 -11.10 3.20
C ILE A 150 -9.29 -11.95 3.48
N TYR A 151 -10.48 -11.39 3.21
CA TYR A 151 -11.75 -12.00 3.57
C TYR A 151 -12.87 -11.41 2.71
N GLN A 152 -13.93 -12.20 2.49
CA GLN A 152 -15.16 -11.75 1.81
C GLN A 152 -16.40 -12.24 2.55
N ASN A 153 -17.39 -11.36 2.69
CA ASN A 153 -18.70 -11.66 3.20
C ASN A 153 -19.76 -10.99 2.33
N GLY A 154 -20.50 -11.80 1.56
CA GLY A 154 -21.50 -11.31 0.64
C GLY A 154 -20.92 -10.31 -0.38
N LYS A 155 -21.42 -9.07 -0.37
CA LYS A 155 -20.98 -7.99 -1.26
C LYS A 155 -19.76 -7.23 -0.75
N ILE A 156 -19.24 -7.53 0.45
CA ILE A 156 -18.14 -6.83 1.10
C ILE A 156 -16.88 -7.68 1.01
N THR A 157 -15.79 -7.07 0.55
CA THR A 157 -14.46 -7.67 0.46
C THR A 157 -13.47 -6.86 1.28
N TYR A 158 -12.75 -7.51 2.19
CA TYR A 158 -11.66 -6.93 2.94
C TYR A 158 -10.35 -7.22 2.21
N MET A 159 -9.67 -6.15 1.80
CA MET A 159 -8.51 -6.19 0.90
C MET A 159 -7.25 -5.75 1.62
N TYR A 160 -6.09 -6.26 1.20
CA TYR A 160 -4.78 -5.70 1.53
C TYR A 160 -4.07 -5.20 0.27
N VAL A 161 -3.22 -4.20 0.45
CA VAL A 161 -2.28 -3.71 -0.56
C VAL A 161 -0.92 -3.56 0.10
N ILE A 162 0.10 -4.22 -0.45
CA ILE A 162 1.51 -4.05 -0.07
C ILE A 162 2.18 -3.26 -1.18
N TYR A 163 2.92 -2.22 -0.81
CA TYR A 163 3.57 -1.31 -1.74
C TYR A 163 4.80 -0.68 -1.12
N ASP A 164 5.69 -0.20 -1.96
CA ASP A 164 6.89 0.53 -1.60
C ASP A 164 6.73 2.01 -1.94
N LEU A 165 7.08 2.87 -0.99
CA LEU A 165 7.36 4.27 -1.26
C LEU A 165 8.83 4.37 -1.65
N VAL A 166 9.12 4.57 -2.93
CA VAL A 166 10.48 4.76 -3.42
C VAL A 166 10.93 6.17 -3.10
N LEU A 167 11.90 6.29 -2.20
CA LEU A 167 12.40 7.56 -1.70
C LEU A 167 13.41 8.18 -2.68
N LYS A 168 13.64 9.48 -2.58
CA LYS A 168 14.60 10.23 -3.43
C LYS A 168 16.04 9.67 -3.43
N ASN A 169 16.42 8.99 -2.35
CA ASN A 169 17.72 8.33 -2.25
C ASN A 169 17.73 6.91 -2.86
N GLY A 170 16.66 6.50 -3.54
CA GLY A 170 16.52 5.19 -4.17
C GLY A 170 16.16 4.05 -3.22
N GLN A 171 15.99 4.31 -1.92
CA GLN A 171 15.54 3.30 -0.97
C GLN A 171 14.02 3.12 -1.06
N SER A 172 13.54 1.91 -0.78
CA SER A 172 12.11 1.60 -0.71
C SER A 172 11.67 1.49 0.75
N TYR A 173 10.67 2.31 1.14
CA TYR A 173 9.98 2.19 2.43
C TYR A 173 8.75 1.31 2.26
N PRO A 174 8.73 0.09 2.81
CA PRO A 174 7.62 -0.84 2.65
C PRO A 174 6.40 -0.41 3.44
N CYS A 175 5.25 -0.43 2.79
CA CYS A 175 3.95 -0.08 3.36
C CYS A 175 2.95 -1.21 3.17
N ILE A 176 1.96 -1.26 4.07
CA ILE A 176 0.77 -2.08 3.94
C ILE A 176 -0.46 -1.26 4.33
N SER A 177 -1.51 -1.37 3.53
CA SER A 177 -2.81 -0.77 3.83
C SER A 177 -3.91 -1.80 3.63
N THR A 178 -5.02 -1.63 4.35
CA THR A 178 -6.20 -2.48 4.22
C THR A 178 -7.43 -1.64 4.02
N TYR A 179 -8.36 -2.14 3.19
CA TYR A 179 -9.59 -1.43 2.83
C TYR A 179 -10.77 -2.40 2.77
N MET A 180 -11.93 -1.95 3.20
CA MET A 180 -13.19 -2.61 2.91
C MET A 180 -13.75 -2.09 1.60
N VAL A 181 -14.14 -3.00 0.73
CA VAL A 181 -14.68 -2.71 -0.61
C VAL A 181 -16.05 -3.34 -0.71
N GLN A 182 -17.03 -2.56 -1.15
CA GLN A 182 -18.39 -3.05 -1.37
C GLN A 182 -18.71 -3.11 -2.86
N LYS A 183 -19.33 -4.21 -3.30
CA LYS A 183 -19.99 -4.28 -4.60
C LYS A 183 -21.38 -3.67 -4.48
N LYS A 184 -21.61 -2.52 -5.15
CA LYS A 184 -22.91 -1.84 -5.16
C LYS A 184 -23.85 -2.45 -6.21
N ASP A 185 -25.11 -2.01 -6.23
CA ASP A 185 -26.15 -2.58 -7.10
C ASP A 185 -25.92 -2.29 -8.59
N ASP A 186 -25.10 -1.29 -8.91
CA ASP A 186 -24.63 -1.03 -10.28
C ASP A 186 -23.57 -2.05 -10.76
N GLY A 187 -23.28 -3.07 -9.95
CA GLY A 187 -22.30 -4.12 -10.23
C GLY A 187 -20.84 -3.71 -10.07
N LYS A 188 -20.57 -2.46 -9.66
CA LYS A 188 -19.25 -1.90 -9.48
C LYS A 188 -18.76 -1.98 -8.04
N TYR A 189 -17.44 -1.91 -7.88
CA TYR A 189 -16.77 -1.98 -6.57
C TYR A 189 -16.32 -0.59 -6.13
N TYR A 190 -16.61 -0.25 -4.87
CA TYR A 190 -16.23 1.01 -4.25
C TYR A 190 -15.62 0.75 -2.89
N VAL A 191 -14.60 1.54 -2.52
CA VAL A 191 -14.10 1.51 -1.16
C VAL A 191 -15.16 2.09 -0.23
N MET A 192 -15.38 1.44 0.90
CA MET A 192 -16.35 1.90 1.89
C MET A 192 -15.81 3.12 2.63
N THR A 193 -16.67 4.11 2.84
CA THR A 193 -16.35 5.27 3.67
C THR A 193 -16.29 4.88 5.14
N PRO A 194 -15.62 5.65 6.02
CA PRO A 194 -15.61 5.38 7.46
C PRO A 194 -17.00 5.23 8.08
N SER A 195 -17.96 6.02 7.59
CA SER A 195 -19.34 5.99 8.06
C SER A 195 -20.13 4.72 7.65
N GLU A 196 -19.70 4.04 6.59
CA GLU A 196 -20.32 2.78 6.13
C GLU A 196 -19.79 1.56 6.89
N ILE A 197 -18.68 1.69 7.64
CA ILE A 197 -18.05 0.57 8.35
C ILE A 197 -18.63 0.46 9.76
N THR A 198 -19.35 -0.62 10.03
CA THR A 198 -19.96 -0.88 11.33
C THR A 198 -18.95 -1.46 12.34
N ASP A 199 -19.29 -1.39 13.64
CA ASP A 199 -18.48 -1.99 14.71
C ASP A 199 -18.28 -3.51 14.51
N ASP A 200 -19.29 -4.23 14.00
CA ASP A 200 -19.21 -5.67 13.75
C ASP A 200 -18.30 -5.99 12.56
N MET A 201 -18.35 -5.18 11.50
CA MET A 201 -17.38 -5.28 10.39
C MET A 201 -15.95 -5.04 10.88
N SER A 202 -15.76 -4.06 11.75
CA SER A 202 -14.45 -3.74 12.33
C SER A 202 -13.90 -4.87 13.20
N LYS A 203 -14.74 -5.52 14.02
CA LYS A 203 -14.36 -6.68 14.83
C LYS A 203 -13.99 -7.87 13.94
N GLN A 204 -14.80 -8.13 12.92
CA GLN A 204 -14.56 -9.23 11.98
C GLN A 204 -13.27 -8.98 11.19
N ALA A 205 -13.04 -7.76 10.70
CA ALA A 205 -11.81 -7.38 10.04
C ALA A 205 -10.58 -7.56 10.94
N ALA A 206 -10.67 -7.18 12.21
CA ALA A 206 -9.56 -7.37 13.17
C ALA A 206 -9.21 -8.85 13.34
N THR A 207 -10.22 -9.73 13.44
CA THR A 207 -10.02 -11.19 13.53
C THR A 207 -9.34 -11.72 12.26
N LYS A 208 -9.87 -11.34 11.07
CA LYS A 208 -9.32 -11.78 9.78
C LYS A 208 -7.94 -11.21 9.49
N TYR A 209 -7.66 -10.00 9.95
CA TYR A 209 -6.31 -9.43 9.88
C TYR A 209 -5.30 -10.20 10.74
N ALA A 210 -5.71 -10.66 11.93
CA ALA A 210 -4.85 -11.49 12.77
C ALA A 210 -4.50 -12.84 12.09
N GLU A 211 -5.45 -13.44 11.36
CA GLU A 211 -5.19 -14.63 10.53
C GLU A 211 -4.23 -14.29 9.37
N PHE A 212 -4.46 -13.17 8.68
CA PHE A 212 -3.61 -12.68 7.60
C PHE A 212 -2.15 -12.45 8.01
N MET A 213 -1.90 -12.00 9.25
CA MET A 213 -0.55 -11.82 9.79
C MET A 213 0.29 -13.11 9.81
N ASN A 214 -0.34 -14.29 9.69
CA ASN A 214 0.36 -15.57 9.60
C ASN A 214 0.71 -15.97 8.15
N THR A 215 0.24 -15.23 7.14
CA THR A 215 0.50 -15.52 5.73
C THR A 215 1.92 -15.16 5.31
N GLN A 216 2.38 -15.74 4.21
CA GLN A 216 3.69 -15.42 3.64
C GLN A 216 3.76 -13.96 3.19
N ALA A 217 2.70 -13.43 2.57
CA ALA A 217 2.63 -12.02 2.14
C ALA A 217 2.91 -11.03 3.28
N TYR A 218 2.30 -11.25 4.45
CA TYR A 218 2.55 -10.39 5.61
C TYR A 218 3.96 -10.57 6.19
N LYS A 219 4.48 -11.80 6.22
CA LYS A 219 5.84 -12.10 6.69
C LYS A 219 6.90 -11.45 5.80
N ASP A 220 6.71 -11.48 4.48
CA ASP A 220 7.61 -10.84 3.52
C ASP A 220 7.62 -9.32 3.71
N TYR A 221 6.43 -8.71 3.84
CA TYR A 221 6.29 -7.29 4.18
C TYR A 221 7.03 -6.93 5.47
N THR A 222 6.78 -7.65 6.57
CA THR A 222 7.43 -7.35 7.86
C THR A 222 8.94 -7.53 7.81
N THR A 223 9.43 -8.50 7.03
CA THR A 223 10.87 -8.72 6.82
C THR A 223 11.50 -7.54 6.07
N ALA A 224 10.85 -7.06 5.02
CA ALA A 224 11.31 -5.89 4.26
C ALA A 224 11.29 -4.62 5.13
N TYR A 225 10.21 -4.40 5.88
CA TYR A 225 10.05 -3.29 6.81
C TYR A 225 11.14 -3.30 7.91
N ASP A 226 11.34 -4.43 8.59
CA ASP A 226 12.38 -4.58 9.63
C ASP A 226 13.78 -4.29 9.06
N LYS A 227 14.05 -4.73 7.81
CA LYS A 227 15.31 -4.46 7.11
C LYS A 227 15.50 -2.96 6.84
N PHE A 228 14.42 -2.27 6.42
CA PHE A 228 14.47 -0.83 6.20
C PHE A 228 14.75 -0.08 7.51
N ILE A 229 13.99 -0.36 8.58
CA ILE A 229 14.13 0.33 9.88
C ILE A 229 15.52 0.10 10.48
N LYS A 230 16.07 -1.11 10.38
CA LYS A 230 17.44 -1.40 10.83
C LYS A 230 18.50 -0.57 10.10
N LYS A 231 18.28 -0.29 8.81
CA LYS A 231 19.20 0.53 8.01
C LYS A 231 19.02 2.03 8.21
N ASN A 232 17.85 2.45 8.66
CA ASN A 232 17.45 3.83 8.80
C ASN A 232 16.87 4.11 10.20
N PRO A 233 17.70 4.02 11.27
CA PRO A 233 17.23 4.28 12.63
C PRO A 233 16.73 5.73 12.75
N GLY A 234 15.59 5.93 13.43
CA GLY A 234 14.99 7.25 13.63
C GLY A 234 14.25 7.81 12.40
N TYR A 235 14.09 7.02 11.32
CA TYR A 235 13.38 7.50 10.12
C TYR A 235 11.90 7.83 10.40
N GLU A 236 11.21 6.99 11.14
CA GLU A 236 9.78 7.21 11.46
C GLU A 236 9.56 8.42 12.37
N GLU A 237 10.47 8.65 13.31
CA GLU A 237 10.47 9.86 14.15
C GLU A 237 10.66 11.14 13.31
N GLN A 238 11.50 11.07 12.27
CA GLN A 238 11.69 12.18 11.33
C GLN A 238 10.41 12.44 10.51
N ILE A 239 9.71 11.40 10.06
CA ILE A 239 8.42 11.54 9.37
C ILE A 239 7.37 12.11 10.33
N ALA A 240 7.27 11.57 11.55
CA ALA A 240 6.34 12.06 12.56
C ALA A 240 6.56 13.55 12.91
N ALA A 241 7.81 14.01 12.91
CA ALA A 241 8.15 15.42 13.16
C ALA A 241 7.63 16.38 12.07
N LYS A 242 7.48 15.90 10.83
CA LYS A 242 6.92 16.69 9.72
C LYS A 242 5.40 16.79 9.72
N LEU A 243 4.72 16.03 10.57
CA LEU A 243 3.25 15.97 10.67
C LEU A 243 2.72 16.84 11.82
N LYS A 244 3.60 17.46 12.60
CA LYS A 244 3.29 18.41 13.67
C LYS A 244 3.21 19.83 13.11
#